data_d5d2b3a99046357b8de8c6f07427a510
#
_entry.id   d5d2b3a99046357b8de8c6f07427a510
#
_cell.length_a   1.000
_cell.length_b   1.000
_cell.length_c   1.000
_cell.angle_alpha   90.00
_cell.angle_beta   90.00
_cell.angle_gamma   90.00
#
_symmetry.space_group_name_H-M   'P 1'
#
loop_
_entity.id
_entity.type
_entity.pdbx_description
1 polymer ?
#
loop_
_entity_poly.entity_id
_entity_poly.type
_entity_poly.pdbx_seq_one_letter_code
_entity_poly.pdbx_strand_id
1 'polypeptide(L)'
;MVREPLSREEVIKAIERKGGKNIPLFLHKFWGAGLMDKYGSKLEALASNYPDDIFDAWYLEPGFHISSNNNPSYRWGYKDYSHGIKHSIGETYELLDWDEFDWFLEDFPNPNEPGNFDAVEKSLKHADGRYKLGCWWRLFHERFWAIRGMENLMIDYYENMDKLKVLGEKLLDFYKVIVDRYAQLGFDGIFTSDDLGHQTGPMMSPAIFKELYLPLYKEFVSYVHSKGMHVWLHSCGDNTKLMDYLIEAGVDVLHPIQKGCMDEVYIASTYGDKISFLYGIDVQHVLPEGSVEDVRNEIHRVIDIFYKPEGGLLLGAGNGIMPDTPLENIKAMLEELSLYKYTK
;
A
#
# COMPACT_ATOMS: atom_id res chain seq x y z
N MET A 1 27.19 -14.00 0.86
CA MET A 1 26.39 -14.85 -0.04
C MET A 1 25.16 -14.03 -0.41
N VAL A 2 24.82 -13.92 -1.68
CA VAL A 2 23.57 -13.22 -2.08
C VAL A 2 22.40 -14.06 -1.60
N ARG A 3 21.39 -13.44 -0.98
CA ARG A 3 20.14 -14.10 -0.60
C ARG A 3 19.39 -14.49 -1.87
N GLU A 4 18.83 -15.70 -1.92
CA GLU A 4 17.93 -16.08 -3.00
C GLU A 4 16.49 -15.72 -2.62
N PRO A 5 15.70 -15.11 -3.53
CA PRO A 5 14.28 -14.83 -3.28
C PRO A 5 13.49 -16.11 -3.03
N LEU A 6 12.43 -16.00 -2.25
CA LEU A 6 11.46 -17.07 -2.08
C LEU A 6 10.68 -17.29 -3.38
N SER A 7 10.24 -18.52 -3.58
CA SER A 7 9.33 -18.83 -4.67
C SER A 7 7.95 -18.22 -4.43
N ARG A 8 7.19 -18.04 -5.51
CA ARG A 8 5.80 -17.61 -5.47
C ARG A 8 4.97 -18.38 -4.42
N GLU A 9 5.12 -19.70 -4.42
CA GLU A 9 4.36 -20.61 -3.55
C GLU A 9 4.71 -20.41 -2.06
N GLU A 10 5.96 -20.11 -1.74
CA GLU A 10 6.35 -19.85 -0.35
C GLU A 10 5.75 -18.53 0.16
N VAL A 11 5.68 -17.50 -0.68
CA VAL A 11 5.03 -16.23 -0.33
C VAL A 11 3.53 -16.44 -0.13
N ILE A 12 2.85 -17.18 -1.01
CA ILE A 12 1.44 -17.53 -0.88
C ILE A 12 1.16 -18.27 0.43
N LYS A 13 1.98 -19.28 0.77
CA LYS A 13 1.83 -20.02 2.03
C LYS A 13 1.94 -19.11 3.24
N ALA A 14 2.89 -18.16 3.24
CA ALA A 14 3.06 -17.21 4.32
C ALA A 14 1.81 -16.30 4.47
N ILE A 15 1.30 -15.75 3.35
CA ILE A 15 0.09 -14.91 3.34
C ILE A 15 -1.13 -15.71 3.84
N GLU A 16 -1.31 -16.92 3.35
CA GLU A 16 -2.47 -17.76 3.67
C GLU A 16 -2.33 -18.50 5.00
N ARG A 17 -1.25 -18.26 5.77
CA ARG A 17 -0.97 -18.93 7.06
C ARG A 17 -0.93 -20.47 6.95
N LYS A 18 -0.32 -20.95 5.87
CA LYS A 18 -0.10 -22.38 5.58
C LYS A 18 1.33 -22.84 5.85
N GLY A 19 2.07 -22.06 6.65
CA GLY A 19 3.48 -22.26 6.90
C GLY A 19 4.35 -21.68 5.78
N GLY A 20 5.64 -21.86 5.90
CA GLY A 20 6.64 -21.39 4.94
C GLY A 20 8.05 -21.70 5.44
N LYS A 21 9.06 -21.51 4.61
CA LYS A 21 10.45 -21.71 5.03
C LYS A 21 11.03 -20.46 5.71
N ASN A 22 10.76 -19.30 5.11
CA ASN A 22 11.28 -18.01 5.57
C ASN A 22 10.16 -17.00 5.63
N ILE A 23 10.32 -15.97 6.46
CA ILE A 23 9.44 -14.80 6.47
C ILE A 23 9.72 -14.01 5.18
N PRO A 24 8.70 -13.75 4.33
CA PRO A 24 8.90 -13.01 3.09
C PRO A 24 9.34 -11.56 3.33
N LEU A 25 10.22 -11.05 2.46
CA LEU A 25 10.73 -9.68 2.51
C LEU A 25 10.22 -8.86 1.34
N PHE A 26 9.82 -7.62 1.63
CA PHE A 26 9.43 -6.63 0.64
C PHE A 26 9.97 -5.25 1.02
N LEU A 27 11.20 -4.95 0.61
CA LEU A 27 12.01 -3.84 1.10
C LEU A 27 12.26 -2.74 0.08
N HIS A 28 12.63 -3.11 -1.15
CA HIS A 28 13.12 -2.16 -2.15
C HIS A 28 12.07 -1.17 -2.63
N LYS A 29 10.80 -1.52 -2.51
CA LYS A 29 9.68 -0.63 -2.78
C LYS A 29 9.68 0.63 -1.91
N PHE A 30 10.23 0.55 -0.71
CA PHE A 30 10.16 1.60 0.31
C PHE A 30 11.39 2.52 0.32
N TRP A 31 12.21 2.56 -0.77
CA TRP A 31 13.23 3.59 -0.93
C TRP A 31 12.58 4.97 -1.11
N GLY A 32 12.67 5.83 -0.09
CA GLY A 32 12.11 7.17 -0.10
C GLY A 32 12.85 8.12 -1.06
N ALA A 33 12.20 9.23 -1.37
CA ALA A 33 12.73 10.24 -2.28
C ALA A 33 14.08 10.77 -1.78
N GLY A 34 15.07 10.83 -2.68
CA GLY A 34 16.41 11.33 -2.38
C GLY A 34 17.38 10.31 -1.74
N LEU A 35 16.91 9.13 -1.33
CA LEU A 35 17.79 8.11 -0.76
C LEU A 35 18.82 7.60 -1.78
N MET A 36 18.36 7.32 -3.00
CA MET A 36 19.23 6.94 -4.11
C MET A 36 20.18 8.06 -4.52
N ASP A 37 19.73 9.32 -4.47
CA ASP A 37 20.58 10.50 -4.76
C ASP A 37 21.72 10.61 -3.75
N LYS A 38 21.44 10.30 -2.47
CA LYS A 38 22.43 10.34 -1.40
C LYS A 38 23.46 9.23 -1.47
N TYR A 39 23.03 8.00 -1.68
CA TYR A 39 23.88 6.81 -1.54
C TYR A 39 24.29 6.17 -2.87
N GLY A 40 23.51 6.37 -3.93
CA GLY A 40 23.80 5.91 -5.30
C GLY A 40 24.23 4.44 -5.37
N SER A 41 25.36 4.19 -6.02
CA SER A 41 25.89 2.84 -6.22
C SER A 41 26.19 2.06 -4.93
N LYS A 42 26.36 2.74 -3.79
CA LYS A 42 26.56 2.04 -2.51
C LYS A 42 25.25 1.38 -2.04
N LEU A 43 24.12 2.06 -2.20
CA LEU A 43 22.81 1.49 -1.89
C LEU A 43 22.45 0.39 -2.87
N GLU A 44 22.70 0.58 -4.17
CA GLU A 44 22.49 -0.44 -5.20
C GLU A 44 23.28 -1.71 -4.93
N ALA A 45 24.56 -1.58 -4.63
CA ALA A 45 25.42 -2.70 -4.29
C ALA A 45 24.99 -3.43 -3.00
N LEU A 46 24.48 -2.67 -2.02
CA LEU A 46 23.93 -3.24 -0.80
C LEU A 46 22.63 -4.00 -1.10
N ALA A 47 21.68 -3.35 -1.76
CA ALA A 47 20.36 -3.90 -2.07
C ALA A 47 20.46 -5.16 -2.94
N SER A 48 21.40 -5.22 -3.89
CA SER A 48 21.60 -6.38 -4.77
C SER A 48 21.94 -7.68 -4.04
N ASN A 49 22.43 -7.61 -2.78
CA ASN A 49 22.67 -8.79 -1.95
C ASN A 49 21.41 -9.31 -1.22
N TYR A 50 20.34 -8.50 -1.20
CA TYR A 50 19.10 -8.79 -0.47
C TYR A 50 17.88 -8.55 -1.37
N PRO A 51 17.69 -9.34 -2.44
CA PRO A 51 16.56 -9.19 -3.34
C PRO A 51 15.25 -9.44 -2.59
N ASP A 52 14.20 -8.71 -3.00
CA ASP A 52 12.85 -8.92 -2.50
C ASP A 52 12.27 -10.26 -2.95
N ASP A 53 11.42 -10.83 -2.11
CA ASP A 53 10.65 -12.04 -2.43
C ASP A 53 9.43 -11.73 -3.30
N ILE A 54 9.03 -10.48 -3.33
CA ILE A 54 7.90 -9.96 -4.08
C ILE A 54 8.43 -9.13 -5.25
N PHE A 55 7.90 -9.38 -6.45
CA PHE A 55 8.08 -8.54 -7.61
C PHE A 55 6.90 -7.58 -7.72
N ASP A 56 7.12 -6.28 -7.62
CA ASP A 56 6.10 -5.26 -7.76
C ASP A 56 6.16 -4.55 -9.12
N ALA A 57 4.99 -4.20 -9.64
CA ALA A 57 4.88 -3.43 -10.87
C ALA A 57 3.77 -2.39 -10.76
N TRP A 58 4.08 -1.18 -11.18
CA TRP A 58 3.28 0.01 -10.95
C TRP A 58 2.52 0.43 -12.19
N TYR A 59 1.19 0.44 -12.06
CA TYR A 59 0.29 1.04 -13.02
C TYR A 59 0.52 2.57 -13.08
N LEU A 60 0.58 3.11 -14.28
CA LEU A 60 0.62 4.55 -14.48
C LEU A 60 -0.82 5.05 -14.60
N GLU A 61 -1.25 5.91 -13.69
CA GLU A 61 -2.59 6.47 -13.73
C GLU A 61 -2.86 7.23 -15.03
N PRO A 62 -4.06 7.01 -15.65
CA PRO A 62 -4.38 7.62 -16.93
C PRO A 62 -4.51 9.14 -16.79
N GLY A 63 -4.02 9.84 -17.79
CA GLY A 63 -4.17 11.27 -17.86
C GLY A 63 -3.79 11.99 -16.59
N PHE A 64 -2.68 11.61 -15.99
CA PHE A 64 -2.25 12.11 -14.67
C PHE A 64 -2.49 13.60 -14.47
N HIS A 65 -2.61 14.33 -15.57
CA HIS A 65 -2.94 15.74 -15.62
C HIS A 65 -3.88 16.10 -16.78
N ILE A 66 -4.48 15.13 -17.45
CA ILE A 66 -5.30 15.33 -18.65
C ILE A 66 -6.46 14.33 -18.57
N SER A 67 -7.69 14.79 -18.81
CA SER A 67 -8.86 13.94 -18.82
C SER A 67 -8.89 12.96 -20.00
N SER A 68 -9.72 11.92 -19.90
CA SER A 68 -9.90 10.91 -20.94
C SER A 68 -10.49 11.51 -22.25
N ASN A 69 -11.18 12.64 -22.18
CA ASN A 69 -11.74 13.34 -23.35
C ASN A 69 -10.88 14.53 -23.81
N ASN A 70 -9.61 14.58 -23.39
CA ASN A 70 -8.63 15.62 -23.73
C ASN A 70 -8.98 17.03 -23.20
N ASN A 71 -9.72 17.14 -22.11
CA ASN A 71 -9.90 18.42 -21.43
C ASN A 71 -8.60 18.86 -20.75
N PRO A 72 -7.90 19.92 -21.22
CA PRO A 72 -6.59 20.29 -20.69
C PRO A 72 -6.63 20.87 -19.28
N SER A 73 -7.81 21.22 -18.78
CA SER A 73 -8.00 21.74 -17.42
C SER A 73 -8.21 20.64 -16.39
N TYR A 74 -8.57 19.44 -16.81
CA TYR A 74 -8.82 18.32 -15.92
C TYR A 74 -7.51 17.81 -15.27
N ARG A 75 -7.58 17.46 -13.99
CA ARG A 75 -6.46 16.92 -13.21
C ARG A 75 -6.97 15.80 -12.33
N TRP A 76 -6.58 14.58 -12.66
CA TRP A 76 -6.97 13.38 -11.92
C TRP A 76 -6.33 13.34 -10.52
N GLY A 77 -6.99 13.97 -9.54
CA GLY A 77 -6.57 13.95 -8.13
C GLY A 77 -5.29 14.71 -7.82
N TYR A 78 -4.83 15.61 -8.72
CA TYR A 78 -3.65 16.44 -8.50
C TYR A 78 -3.73 17.78 -9.22
N LYS A 79 -3.49 18.86 -8.50
CA LYS A 79 -3.09 20.12 -9.13
C LYS A 79 -1.59 20.11 -9.37
N ASP A 80 -1.22 20.53 -10.55
CA ASP A 80 0.11 20.67 -11.12
C ASP A 80 1.31 20.55 -10.17
N TYR A 81 2.06 19.47 -10.31
CA TYR A 81 3.32 19.23 -9.61
C TYR A 81 4.50 20.05 -10.16
N SER A 82 4.34 20.74 -11.30
CA SER A 82 5.41 21.44 -11.99
C SER A 82 6.04 22.60 -11.19
N HIS A 83 5.38 23.03 -10.11
CA HIS A 83 5.80 24.21 -9.34
C HIS A 83 6.39 23.89 -7.96
N GLY A 84 6.77 22.66 -7.69
CA GLY A 84 7.44 22.26 -6.45
C GLY A 84 6.61 22.49 -5.18
N ILE A 85 5.30 22.61 -5.30
CA ILE A 85 4.40 22.75 -4.17
C ILE A 85 4.37 21.42 -3.43
N LYS A 86 4.72 21.47 -2.15
CA LYS A 86 4.60 20.31 -1.26
C LYS A 86 3.12 19.94 -1.13
N HIS A 87 2.78 18.72 -1.51
CA HIS A 87 1.43 18.22 -1.39
C HIS A 87 1.11 18.01 0.08
N SER A 88 0.28 18.85 0.63
CA SER A 88 -0.45 18.57 1.85
C SER A 88 -1.78 17.91 1.52
N ILE A 89 -2.34 17.21 2.50
CA ILE A 89 -3.64 16.52 2.42
C ILE A 89 -4.78 17.47 1.96
N GLY A 90 -4.61 18.78 2.04
CA GLY A 90 -5.64 19.78 1.73
C GLY A 90 -5.54 20.48 0.37
N GLU A 91 -4.51 20.21 -0.43
CA GLU A 91 -4.16 21.13 -1.55
C GLU A 91 -4.61 20.67 -2.94
N THR A 92 -5.21 19.49 -3.07
CA THR A 92 -5.58 18.95 -4.37
C THR A 92 -7.04 18.53 -4.40
N TYR A 93 -7.85 19.17 -5.23
CA TYR A 93 -9.21 18.77 -5.49
C TYR A 93 -9.60 19.10 -6.94
N GLU A 94 -10.31 18.18 -7.56
CA GLU A 94 -10.77 18.27 -8.95
C GLU A 94 -12.25 18.62 -9.03
N LEU A 95 -13.02 18.30 -8.00
CA LEU A 95 -14.44 18.57 -7.88
C LEU A 95 -14.69 19.48 -6.67
N LEU A 96 -14.79 20.79 -6.93
CA LEU A 96 -15.07 21.79 -5.89
C LEU A 96 -16.54 21.86 -5.55
N ASP A 97 -17.37 21.93 -6.58
CA ASP A 97 -18.82 22.07 -6.45
C ASP A 97 -19.52 20.79 -6.92
N TRP A 98 -20.48 20.32 -6.13
CA TRP A 98 -21.31 19.20 -6.51
C TRP A 98 -22.25 19.46 -7.68
N ASP A 99 -22.43 20.72 -8.07
CA ASP A 99 -23.17 21.07 -9.29
C ASP A 99 -22.41 20.66 -10.56
N GLU A 100 -21.10 20.44 -10.46
CA GLU A 100 -20.26 19.94 -11.56
C GLU A 100 -20.16 18.39 -11.60
N PHE A 101 -20.88 17.67 -10.71
CA PHE A 101 -20.69 16.25 -10.51
C PHE A 101 -21.01 15.40 -11.75
N ASP A 102 -22.09 15.69 -12.45
CA ASP A 102 -22.47 14.95 -13.67
C ASP A 102 -21.39 15.11 -14.76
N TRP A 103 -20.92 16.34 -14.96
CA TRP A 103 -19.81 16.59 -15.87
C TRP A 103 -18.53 15.86 -15.45
N PHE A 104 -18.21 15.87 -14.15
CA PHE A 104 -17.04 15.17 -13.62
C PHE A 104 -17.11 13.66 -13.90
N LEU A 105 -18.29 13.04 -13.74
CA LEU A 105 -18.49 11.62 -14.03
C LEU A 105 -18.41 11.29 -15.52
N GLU A 106 -18.86 12.21 -16.39
CA GLU A 106 -18.74 12.07 -17.85
C GLU A 106 -17.29 12.17 -18.34
N ASP A 107 -16.49 13.04 -17.70
CA ASP A 107 -15.07 13.25 -18.00
C ASP A 107 -14.13 12.34 -17.17
N PHE A 108 -14.64 11.25 -16.63
CA PHE A 108 -13.86 10.36 -15.78
C PHE A 108 -12.72 9.67 -16.56
N PRO A 109 -11.51 9.51 -15.96
CA PRO A 109 -10.38 8.94 -16.67
C PRO A 109 -10.64 7.52 -17.19
N ASN A 110 -10.06 7.20 -18.34
CA ASN A 110 -10.13 5.87 -18.90
C ASN A 110 -8.98 5.01 -18.36
N PRO A 111 -9.23 3.95 -17.59
CA PRO A 111 -8.19 3.10 -17.04
C PRO A 111 -7.44 2.28 -18.11
N ASN A 112 -7.97 2.20 -19.34
CA ASN A 112 -7.37 1.51 -20.47
C ASN A 112 -6.64 2.43 -21.45
N GLU A 113 -6.23 3.63 -21.02
CA GLU A 113 -5.46 4.49 -21.92
C GLU A 113 -4.16 3.81 -22.39
N PRO A 114 -3.79 3.95 -23.68
CA PRO A 114 -2.55 3.42 -24.20
C PRO A 114 -1.33 3.91 -23.40
N GLY A 115 -0.43 2.99 -23.06
CA GLY A 115 0.79 3.30 -22.34
C GLY A 115 0.71 3.10 -20.82
N ASN A 116 -0.48 3.07 -20.22
CA ASN A 116 -0.63 2.97 -18.75
C ASN A 116 -0.06 1.67 -18.17
N PHE A 117 -0.06 0.58 -18.92
CA PHE A 117 0.52 -0.71 -18.55
C PHE A 117 1.87 -1.01 -19.19
N ASP A 118 2.41 -0.16 -20.04
CA ASP A 118 3.67 -0.42 -20.76
C ASP A 118 4.84 -0.72 -19.81
N ALA A 119 4.95 0.05 -18.71
CA ALA A 119 5.99 -0.17 -17.72
C ALA A 119 5.81 -1.51 -16.99
N VAL A 120 4.57 -1.87 -16.65
CA VAL A 120 4.21 -3.15 -16.04
C VAL A 120 4.63 -4.31 -16.96
N GLU A 121 4.21 -4.27 -18.22
CA GLU A 121 4.50 -5.32 -19.20
C GLU A 121 6.01 -5.47 -19.44
N LYS A 122 6.72 -4.36 -19.60
CA LYS A 122 8.19 -4.36 -19.77
C LYS A 122 8.94 -4.92 -18.56
N SER A 123 8.41 -4.73 -17.36
CA SER A 123 9.06 -5.18 -16.12
C SER A 123 8.90 -6.68 -15.87
N LEU A 124 7.87 -7.34 -16.44
CA LEU A 124 7.55 -8.76 -16.19
C LEU A 124 8.72 -9.74 -16.45
N LYS A 125 9.63 -9.39 -17.37
CA LYS A 125 10.83 -10.19 -17.64
C LYS A 125 11.77 -10.32 -16.42
N HIS A 126 11.59 -9.48 -15.39
CA HIS A 126 12.37 -9.48 -14.15
C HIS A 126 11.64 -10.12 -12.97
N ALA A 127 10.46 -10.69 -13.20
CA ALA A 127 9.67 -11.31 -12.14
C ALA A 127 10.31 -12.61 -11.59
N ASP A 128 11.08 -13.33 -12.43
CA ASP A 128 11.94 -14.47 -12.07
C ASP A 128 11.24 -15.55 -11.21
N GLY A 129 9.93 -15.81 -11.47
CA GLY A 129 9.15 -16.79 -10.71
C GLY A 129 8.72 -16.35 -9.30
N ARG A 130 8.99 -15.12 -8.91
CA ARG A 130 8.55 -14.51 -7.65
C ARG A 130 7.04 -14.24 -7.64
N TYR A 131 6.49 -14.04 -6.45
CA TYR A 131 5.14 -13.52 -6.26
C TYR A 131 5.02 -12.14 -6.89
N LYS A 132 4.02 -11.95 -7.76
CA LYS A 132 3.82 -10.72 -8.54
C LYS A 132 2.72 -9.86 -7.92
N LEU A 133 3.06 -8.62 -7.56
CA LEU A 133 2.19 -7.66 -6.92
C LEU A 133 1.94 -6.48 -7.85
N GLY A 134 0.70 -6.30 -8.30
CA GLY A 134 0.27 -5.16 -9.10
C GLY A 134 -0.06 -3.97 -8.20
N CYS A 135 0.49 -2.80 -8.51
CA CYS A 135 0.48 -1.68 -7.59
C CYS A 135 -0.09 -0.40 -8.18
N TRP A 136 -0.84 0.33 -7.36
CA TRP A 136 -1.16 1.76 -7.53
C TRP A 136 -1.43 2.39 -6.16
N TRP A 137 -1.43 3.73 -6.08
CA TRP A 137 -1.79 4.46 -4.86
C TRP A 137 -3.21 4.98 -4.91
N ARG A 138 -3.81 5.19 -3.71
CA ARG A 138 -5.12 5.80 -3.50
C ARG A 138 -6.28 4.95 -3.99
N LEU A 139 -6.91 4.26 -3.03
CA LEU A 139 -8.10 3.46 -3.32
C LEU A 139 -9.37 4.32 -3.21
N PHE A 140 -9.99 4.41 -2.04
CA PHE A 140 -11.26 5.13 -1.88
C PHE A 140 -11.10 6.42 -1.07
N HIS A 141 -10.72 6.33 0.20
CA HIS A 141 -10.63 7.50 1.06
C HIS A 141 -9.61 8.51 0.56
N GLU A 142 -8.41 8.03 0.25
CA GLU A 142 -7.37 8.89 -0.33
C GLU A 142 -7.78 9.47 -1.69
N ARG A 143 -8.55 8.74 -2.49
CA ARG A 143 -9.04 9.24 -3.77
C ARG A 143 -10.16 10.27 -3.58
N PHE A 144 -11.06 10.04 -2.62
CA PHE A 144 -12.08 11.01 -2.28
C PHE A 144 -11.49 12.35 -1.83
N TRP A 145 -10.50 12.32 -0.93
CA TRP A 145 -9.88 13.58 -0.52
C TRP A 145 -9.06 14.25 -1.63
N ALA A 146 -8.44 13.46 -2.53
CA ALA A 146 -7.75 14.03 -3.69
C ALA A 146 -8.71 14.71 -4.67
N ILE A 147 -9.94 14.18 -4.79
CA ILE A 147 -10.97 14.74 -5.68
C ILE A 147 -11.68 15.92 -5.01
N ARG A 148 -12.04 15.81 -3.74
CA ARG A 148 -12.87 16.79 -3.03
C ARG A 148 -12.10 17.81 -2.18
N GLY A 149 -10.87 17.48 -1.81
CA GLY A 149 -10.17 18.11 -0.70
C GLY A 149 -10.62 17.54 0.64
N MET A 150 -9.71 17.46 1.61
CA MET A 150 -9.96 16.84 2.91
C MET A 150 -11.09 17.55 3.68
N GLU A 151 -11.09 18.86 3.70
CA GLU A 151 -12.11 19.64 4.42
C GLU A 151 -13.52 19.41 3.86
N ASN A 152 -13.65 19.47 2.54
CA ASN A 152 -14.94 19.20 1.88
C ASN A 152 -15.39 17.75 2.09
N LEU A 153 -14.46 16.78 2.02
CA LEU A 153 -14.79 15.39 2.27
C LEU A 153 -15.34 15.16 3.69
N MET A 154 -14.77 15.83 4.71
CA MET A 154 -15.28 15.72 6.08
C MET A 154 -16.72 16.26 6.19
N ILE A 155 -17.07 17.33 5.47
CA ILE A 155 -18.42 17.88 5.38
C ILE A 155 -19.34 16.93 4.60
N ASP A 156 -18.86 16.40 3.47
CA ASP A 156 -19.61 15.53 2.58
C ASP A 156 -20.07 14.22 3.24
N TYR A 157 -19.36 13.72 4.25
CA TYR A 157 -19.82 12.57 5.04
C TYR A 157 -21.18 12.78 5.71
N TYR A 158 -21.59 14.02 5.94
CA TYR A 158 -22.83 14.36 6.60
C TYR A 158 -23.85 14.99 5.65
N GLU A 159 -23.39 15.71 4.64
CA GLU A 159 -24.27 16.49 3.76
C GLU A 159 -24.45 15.86 2.38
N ASN A 160 -23.48 15.07 1.90
CA ASN A 160 -23.46 14.57 0.52
C ASN A 160 -23.13 13.07 0.42
N MET A 161 -23.50 12.28 1.43
CA MET A 161 -23.21 10.86 1.50
C MET A 161 -23.64 10.09 0.24
N ASP A 162 -24.81 10.40 -0.32
CA ASP A 162 -25.30 9.72 -1.52
C ASP A 162 -24.44 10.01 -2.76
N LYS A 163 -23.91 11.22 -2.88
CA LYS A 163 -22.99 11.59 -3.96
C LYS A 163 -21.63 10.87 -3.80
N LEU A 164 -21.14 10.74 -2.55
CA LEU A 164 -19.94 9.95 -2.26
C LEU A 164 -20.12 8.47 -2.60
N LYS A 165 -21.31 7.90 -2.36
CA LYS A 165 -21.61 6.51 -2.75
C LYS A 165 -21.53 6.34 -4.27
N VAL A 166 -22.15 7.24 -5.03
CA VAL A 166 -22.09 7.23 -6.51
C VAL A 166 -20.65 7.38 -7.01
N LEU A 167 -19.89 8.30 -6.43
CA LEU A 167 -18.46 8.46 -6.75
C LEU A 167 -17.66 7.21 -6.42
N GLY A 168 -17.95 6.54 -5.28
CA GLY A 168 -17.32 5.29 -4.88
C GLY A 168 -17.58 4.14 -5.85
N GLU A 169 -18.82 4.01 -6.33
CA GLU A 169 -19.17 3.02 -7.36
C GLU A 169 -18.43 3.28 -8.67
N LYS A 170 -18.33 4.54 -9.08
CA LYS A 170 -17.55 4.92 -10.28
C LYS A 170 -16.07 4.58 -10.15
N LEU A 171 -15.48 4.83 -8.98
CA LEU A 171 -14.10 4.44 -8.67
C LEU A 171 -13.93 2.92 -8.67
N LEU A 172 -14.88 2.21 -8.10
CA LEU A 172 -14.86 0.74 -8.08
C LEU A 172 -14.83 0.16 -9.50
N ASP A 173 -15.66 0.67 -10.40
CA ASP A 173 -15.66 0.26 -11.81
C ASP A 173 -14.31 0.57 -12.49
N PHE A 174 -13.73 1.72 -12.20
CA PHE A 174 -12.40 2.10 -12.68
C PHE A 174 -11.34 1.10 -12.20
N TYR A 175 -11.32 0.74 -10.90
CA TYR A 175 -10.34 -0.18 -10.35
C TYR A 175 -10.54 -1.62 -10.83
N LYS A 176 -11.77 -2.07 -11.08
CA LYS A 176 -12.03 -3.41 -11.65
C LYS A 176 -11.34 -3.60 -13.00
N VAL A 177 -11.28 -2.57 -13.84
CA VAL A 177 -10.57 -2.62 -15.12
C VAL A 177 -9.06 -2.81 -14.92
N ILE A 178 -8.48 -2.11 -13.95
CA ILE A 178 -7.05 -2.25 -13.61
C ILE A 178 -6.77 -3.66 -13.07
N VAL A 179 -7.64 -4.18 -12.20
CA VAL A 179 -7.57 -5.54 -11.66
C VAL A 179 -7.62 -6.59 -12.77
N ASP A 180 -8.52 -6.43 -13.72
CA ASP A 180 -8.63 -7.34 -14.88
C ASP A 180 -7.33 -7.38 -15.70
N ARG A 181 -6.70 -6.22 -15.88
CA ARG A 181 -5.44 -6.16 -16.64
C ARG A 181 -4.31 -6.84 -15.89
N TYR A 182 -4.18 -6.64 -14.58
CA TYR A 182 -3.19 -7.36 -13.76
C TYR A 182 -3.45 -8.87 -13.76
N ALA A 183 -4.71 -9.29 -13.65
CA ALA A 183 -5.07 -10.70 -13.72
C ALA A 183 -4.68 -11.35 -15.05
N GLN A 184 -4.95 -10.66 -16.20
CA GLN A 184 -4.54 -11.12 -17.54
C GLN A 184 -3.02 -11.26 -17.67
N LEU A 185 -2.25 -10.41 -16.99
CA LEU A 185 -0.80 -10.46 -16.96
C LEU A 185 -0.25 -11.49 -15.95
N GLY A 186 -1.14 -12.19 -15.24
CA GLY A 186 -0.81 -13.27 -14.32
C GLY A 186 -0.19 -12.79 -13.02
N PHE A 187 -0.66 -11.67 -12.47
CA PHE A 187 -0.29 -11.21 -11.13
C PHE A 187 -0.98 -12.03 -10.04
N ASP A 188 -0.38 -12.04 -8.84
CA ASP A 188 -0.80 -12.85 -7.71
C ASP A 188 -1.50 -12.03 -6.62
N GLY A 189 -1.36 -10.72 -6.67
CA GLY A 189 -2.01 -9.81 -5.72
C GLY A 189 -2.03 -8.38 -6.22
N ILE A 190 -2.84 -7.59 -5.53
CA ILE A 190 -2.97 -6.15 -5.71
C ILE A 190 -2.50 -5.47 -4.43
N PHE A 191 -1.68 -4.43 -4.56
CA PHE A 191 -1.26 -3.55 -3.47
C PHE A 191 -1.65 -2.12 -3.77
N THR A 192 -2.47 -1.56 -2.91
CA THR A 192 -2.92 -0.17 -3.01
C THR A 192 -2.86 0.50 -1.64
N SER A 193 -2.92 1.84 -1.61
CA SER A 193 -3.02 2.59 -0.37
C SER A 193 -4.42 3.12 -0.15
N ASP A 194 -4.74 3.28 1.13
CA ASP A 194 -5.87 4.07 1.58
C ASP A 194 -5.60 4.46 3.05
N ASP A 195 -5.02 5.64 3.28
CA ASP A 195 -4.64 6.08 4.62
C ASP A 195 -5.90 6.41 5.45
N LEU A 196 -6.37 5.42 6.20
CA LEU A 196 -7.61 5.48 6.98
C LEU A 196 -7.39 5.98 8.41
N GLY A 197 -6.13 6.01 8.89
CA GLY A 197 -5.78 6.36 10.25
C GLY A 197 -4.94 7.63 10.35
N HIS A 198 -5.03 8.29 11.49
CA HIS A 198 -4.07 9.26 11.99
C HIS A 198 -3.43 8.76 13.30
N GLN A 199 -2.63 9.55 14.01
CA GLN A 199 -1.84 9.08 15.16
C GLN A 199 -2.64 8.44 16.31
N THR A 200 -3.93 8.79 16.46
CA THR A 200 -4.72 8.38 17.64
C THR A 200 -6.09 7.79 17.30
N GLY A 201 -6.33 7.48 16.05
CA GLY A 201 -7.60 6.89 15.59
C GLY A 201 -7.81 6.98 14.08
N PRO A 202 -8.98 6.54 13.60
CA PRO A 202 -9.30 6.62 12.18
C PRO A 202 -9.68 8.05 11.75
N MET A 203 -9.46 8.35 10.47
CA MET A 203 -9.80 9.64 9.83
C MET A 203 -11.31 9.91 9.78
N MET A 204 -12.12 8.86 9.86
CA MET A 204 -13.58 8.93 9.91
C MET A 204 -14.11 8.05 11.03
N SER A 205 -15.35 8.27 11.46
CA SER A 205 -15.97 7.39 12.46
C SER A 205 -16.18 5.97 11.91
N PRO A 206 -16.15 4.94 12.76
CA PRO A 206 -16.49 3.57 12.33
C PRO A 206 -17.89 3.46 11.68
N ALA A 207 -18.83 4.33 12.04
CA ALA A 207 -20.15 4.38 11.43
C ALA A 207 -20.10 4.84 9.96
N ILE A 208 -19.34 5.90 9.68
CA ILE A 208 -19.10 6.39 8.31
C ILE A 208 -18.35 5.32 7.52
N PHE A 209 -17.31 4.69 8.09
CA PHE A 209 -16.61 3.61 7.43
C PHE A 209 -17.55 2.46 7.05
N LYS A 210 -18.39 2.03 7.98
CA LYS A 210 -19.36 0.96 7.76
C LYS A 210 -20.39 1.31 6.68
N GLU A 211 -20.83 2.56 6.64
CA GLU A 211 -21.86 3.00 5.70
C GLU A 211 -21.34 3.19 4.28
N LEU A 212 -20.18 3.85 4.14
CA LEU A 212 -19.63 4.26 2.84
C LEU A 212 -18.58 3.28 2.32
N TYR A 213 -17.55 3.02 3.13
CA TYR A 213 -16.35 2.33 2.67
C TYR A 213 -16.47 0.81 2.70
N LEU A 214 -17.06 0.24 3.74
CA LEU A 214 -17.15 -1.22 3.89
C LEU A 214 -17.82 -1.91 2.69
N PRO A 215 -18.94 -1.41 2.13
CA PRO A 215 -19.53 -1.99 0.91
C PRO A 215 -18.58 -1.94 -0.29
N LEU A 216 -17.88 -0.82 -0.48
CA LEU A 216 -16.91 -0.64 -1.58
C LEU A 216 -15.72 -1.58 -1.42
N TYR A 217 -15.17 -1.69 -0.21
CA TYR A 217 -14.09 -2.62 0.10
C TYR A 217 -14.49 -4.07 -0.13
N LYS A 218 -15.66 -4.48 0.36
CA LYS A 218 -16.17 -5.85 0.16
C LYS A 218 -16.27 -6.21 -1.32
N GLU A 219 -16.83 -5.32 -2.11
CA GLU A 219 -16.98 -5.58 -3.53
C GLU A 219 -15.63 -5.57 -4.25
N PHE A 220 -14.76 -4.63 -3.95
CA PHE A 220 -13.41 -4.57 -4.51
C PHE A 220 -12.61 -5.84 -4.17
N VAL A 221 -12.54 -6.22 -2.89
CA VAL A 221 -11.78 -7.40 -2.44
C VAL A 221 -12.37 -8.68 -3.04
N SER A 222 -13.69 -8.83 -3.01
CA SER A 222 -14.37 -9.97 -3.64
C SER A 222 -14.06 -10.08 -5.14
N TYR A 223 -14.00 -8.93 -5.82
CA TYR A 223 -13.63 -8.90 -7.23
C TYR A 223 -12.19 -9.36 -7.47
N VAL A 224 -11.23 -8.85 -6.70
CA VAL A 224 -9.82 -9.26 -6.76
C VAL A 224 -9.68 -10.77 -6.47
N HIS A 225 -10.35 -11.26 -5.42
CA HIS A 225 -10.37 -12.69 -5.07
C HIS A 225 -10.98 -13.55 -6.18
N SER A 226 -11.99 -13.06 -6.90
CA SER A 226 -12.58 -13.77 -8.05
C SER A 226 -11.60 -14.02 -9.18
N LYS A 227 -10.50 -13.24 -9.23
CA LYS A 227 -9.38 -13.41 -10.19
C LYS A 227 -8.25 -14.30 -9.62
N GLY A 228 -8.40 -14.83 -8.41
CA GLY A 228 -7.38 -15.64 -7.72
C GLY A 228 -6.20 -14.83 -7.18
N MET A 229 -6.39 -13.54 -6.92
CA MET A 229 -5.36 -12.63 -6.41
C MET A 229 -5.65 -12.20 -4.97
N HIS A 230 -4.59 -11.91 -4.20
CA HIS A 230 -4.70 -11.34 -2.85
C HIS A 230 -4.83 -9.82 -2.87
N VAL A 231 -5.39 -9.24 -1.80
CA VAL A 231 -5.45 -7.79 -1.58
C VAL A 231 -4.52 -7.39 -0.45
N TRP A 232 -3.58 -6.52 -0.78
CA TRP A 232 -2.66 -5.88 0.16
C TRP A 232 -3.05 -4.41 0.30
N LEU A 233 -3.28 -3.97 1.53
CA LEU A 233 -3.67 -2.60 1.83
C LEU A 233 -2.57 -1.89 2.63
N HIS A 234 -2.07 -0.77 2.09
CA HIS A 234 -1.30 0.19 2.86
C HIS A 234 -2.25 1.19 3.52
N SER A 235 -2.15 1.34 4.84
CA SER A 235 -2.91 2.32 5.60
C SER A 235 -2.12 2.73 6.83
N CYS A 236 -1.56 3.93 6.82
CA CYS A 236 -0.86 4.51 7.95
C CYS A 236 -1.80 4.87 9.12
N GLY A 237 -1.20 5.14 10.28
CA GLY A 237 -1.90 5.61 11.48
C GLY A 237 -2.57 4.50 12.30
N ASP A 238 -3.45 4.91 13.20
CA ASP A 238 -4.20 4.00 14.08
C ASP A 238 -5.48 3.50 13.42
N ASN A 239 -5.40 2.32 12.85
CA ASN A 239 -6.52 1.61 12.23
C ASN A 239 -7.23 0.63 13.18
N THR A 240 -6.92 0.62 14.47
CA THR A 240 -7.41 -0.38 15.44
C THR A 240 -8.93 -0.52 15.42
N LYS A 241 -9.67 0.60 15.34
CA LYS A 241 -11.14 0.58 15.31
C LYS A 241 -11.74 0.15 13.97
N LEU A 242 -10.94 0.03 12.93
CA LEU A 242 -11.35 -0.39 11.59
C LEU A 242 -10.93 -1.83 11.26
N MET A 243 -10.09 -2.46 12.09
CA MET A 243 -9.55 -3.80 11.84
C MET A 243 -10.63 -4.84 11.56
N ASP A 244 -11.69 -4.89 12.35
CA ASP A 244 -12.77 -5.85 12.14
C ASP A 244 -13.46 -5.65 10.79
N TYR A 245 -13.61 -4.41 10.31
CA TYR A 245 -14.20 -4.12 9.00
C TYR A 245 -13.27 -4.48 7.85
N LEU A 246 -11.95 -4.25 7.98
CA LEU A 246 -10.98 -4.64 6.96
C LEU A 246 -10.92 -6.17 6.82
N ILE A 247 -10.99 -6.90 7.93
CA ILE A 247 -11.09 -8.36 7.95
C ILE A 247 -12.43 -8.83 7.37
N GLU A 248 -13.54 -8.19 7.74
CA GLU A 248 -14.87 -8.48 7.17
C GLU A 248 -14.92 -8.24 5.66
N ALA A 249 -14.19 -7.24 5.17
CA ALA A 249 -14.05 -6.99 3.73
C ALA A 249 -13.18 -8.03 3.02
N GLY A 250 -12.34 -8.76 3.76
CA GLY A 250 -11.47 -9.81 3.23
C GLY A 250 -10.07 -9.34 2.82
N VAL A 251 -9.57 -8.23 3.35
CA VAL A 251 -8.19 -7.79 3.12
C VAL A 251 -7.23 -8.88 3.60
N ASP A 252 -6.30 -9.31 2.74
CA ASP A 252 -5.38 -10.41 3.03
C ASP A 252 -4.14 -9.97 3.79
N VAL A 253 -3.57 -8.81 3.42
CA VAL A 253 -2.35 -8.27 4.02
C VAL A 253 -2.53 -6.79 4.33
N LEU A 254 -2.30 -6.41 5.59
CA LEU A 254 -2.27 -5.01 6.03
C LEU A 254 -0.83 -4.53 6.20
N HIS A 255 -0.54 -3.32 5.74
CA HIS A 255 0.73 -2.59 5.88
C HIS A 255 0.49 -1.12 6.22
N PRO A 256 1.32 -0.51 7.07
CA PRO A 256 2.08 -1.12 8.14
C PRO A 256 1.24 -1.29 9.41
N ILE A 257 1.76 -2.00 10.40
CA ILE A 257 1.33 -1.77 11.77
C ILE A 257 2.24 -0.66 12.29
N GLN A 258 1.74 0.58 12.28
CA GLN A 258 2.57 1.74 12.55
C GLN A 258 2.92 1.82 14.03
N LYS A 259 4.23 1.70 14.33
CA LYS A 259 4.76 1.84 15.69
C LYS A 259 4.37 3.18 16.30
N GLY A 260 3.94 3.14 17.57
CA GLY A 260 3.50 4.34 18.28
C GLY A 260 2.07 4.81 17.98
N CYS A 261 1.41 4.28 16.96
CA CYS A 261 0.00 4.55 16.68
C CYS A 261 -0.90 3.40 17.13
N MET A 262 -0.52 2.16 16.84
CA MET A 262 -1.28 0.96 17.20
C MET A 262 -0.59 0.20 18.32
N ASP A 263 -1.36 -0.42 19.22
CA ASP A 263 -0.83 -1.38 20.18
C ASP A 263 -0.48 -2.69 19.47
N GLU A 264 0.79 -2.90 19.20
CA GLU A 264 1.30 -4.02 18.40
C GLU A 264 0.99 -5.38 19.02
N VAL A 265 1.09 -5.50 20.36
CA VAL A 265 0.78 -6.74 21.09
C VAL A 265 -0.70 -7.08 20.98
N TYR A 266 -1.55 -6.07 21.16
CA TYR A 266 -2.99 -6.23 20.99
C TYR A 266 -3.35 -6.64 19.56
N ILE A 267 -2.77 -5.97 18.56
CA ILE A 267 -3.02 -6.28 17.13
C ILE A 267 -2.57 -7.70 16.79
N ALA A 268 -1.36 -8.08 17.16
CA ALA A 268 -0.83 -9.42 16.88
C ALA A 268 -1.66 -10.53 17.55
N SER A 269 -2.05 -10.33 18.81
CA SER A 269 -2.81 -11.33 19.57
C SER A 269 -4.27 -11.45 19.11
N THR A 270 -4.90 -10.34 18.71
CA THR A 270 -6.33 -10.29 18.38
C THR A 270 -6.60 -10.65 16.91
N TYR A 271 -5.71 -10.23 16.02
CA TYR A 271 -5.96 -10.27 14.57
C TYR A 271 -4.98 -11.14 13.78
N GLY A 272 -3.84 -11.53 14.35
CA GLY A 272 -2.79 -12.26 13.63
C GLY A 272 -3.20 -13.64 13.09
N ASP A 273 -4.31 -14.21 13.54
CA ASP A 273 -4.88 -15.44 12.96
C ASP A 273 -5.91 -15.17 11.84
N LYS A 274 -6.29 -13.90 11.64
CA LYS A 274 -7.37 -13.49 10.74
C LYS A 274 -6.87 -12.76 9.50
N ILE A 275 -5.82 -11.96 9.64
CA ILE A 275 -5.22 -11.16 8.59
C ILE A 275 -3.70 -11.28 8.66
N SER A 276 -3.02 -11.18 7.53
CA SER A 276 -1.57 -11.17 7.48
C SER A 276 -1.03 -9.74 7.54
N PHE A 277 0.17 -9.58 8.08
CA PHE A 277 0.81 -8.29 8.22
C PHE A 277 2.10 -8.23 7.39
N LEU A 278 2.22 -7.21 6.55
CA LEU A 278 3.52 -6.73 6.13
C LEU A 278 3.95 -5.73 7.19
N TYR A 279 4.69 -6.22 8.21
CA TYR A 279 5.15 -5.34 9.28
C TYR A 279 6.27 -4.43 8.77
N GLY A 280 6.11 -3.14 9.03
CA GLY A 280 7.06 -2.13 8.62
C GLY A 280 7.98 -1.70 9.76
N ILE A 281 9.29 -1.95 9.61
CA ILE A 281 10.31 -1.43 10.56
C ILE A 281 10.23 0.10 10.59
N ASP A 282 10.31 0.65 11.80
CA ASP A 282 10.14 2.08 12.07
C ASP A 282 11.15 2.94 11.33
N VAL A 283 10.62 3.70 10.36
CA VAL A 283 11.39 4.64 9.52
C VAL A 283 11.43 6.06 10.09
N GLN A 284 10.72 6.33 11.21
CA GLN A 284 10.63 7.66 11.79
C GLN A 284 11.67 7.88 12.89
N HIS A 285 12.00 6.85 13.67
CA HIS A 285 12.90 6.94 14.82
C HIS A 285 14.00 5.88 14.79
N VAL A 286 13.65 4.58 14.66
CA VAL A 286 14.63 3.51 14.78
C VAL A 286 15.65 3.54 13.66
N LEU A 287 15.22 3.63 12.41
CA LEU A 287 16.14 3.64 11.27
C LEU A 287 16.95 4.93 11.16
N PRO A 288 16.39 6.15 11.28
CA PRO A 288 17.18 7.38 11.16
C PRO A 288 18.01 7.70 12.41
N GLU A 289 17.52 7.46 13.61
CA GLU A 289 18.08 7.98 14.86
C GLU A 289 18.76 6.90 15.74
N GLY A 290 18.38 5.62 15.56
CA GLY A 290 18.89 4.52 16.33
C GLY A 290 20.31 4.11 15.94
N SER A 291 20.97 3.37 16.82
CA SER A 291 22.21 2.65 16.51
C SER A 291 21.92 1.38 15.70
N VAL A 292 22.95 0.78 15.11
CA VAL A 292 22.87 -0.55 14.46
C VAL A 292 22.27 -1.61 15.39
N GLU A 293 22.60 -1.55 16.68
CA GLU A 293 22.06 -2.49 17.69
C GLU A 293 20.57 -2.22 17.96
N ASP A 294 20.15 -0.96 17.99
CA ASP A 294 18.72 -0.62 18.16
C ASP A 294 17.89 -1.14 16.98
N VAL A 295 18.42 -1.06 15.75
CA VAL A 295 17.77 -1.62 14.56
C VAL A 295 17.59 -3.14 14.68
N ARG A 296 18.61 -3.86 15.10
CA ARG A 296 18.53 -5.32 15.31
C ARG A 296 17.56 -5.69 16.42
N ASN A 297 17.64 -5.00 17.56
CA ASN A 297 16.75 -5.23 18.69
C ASN A 297 15.29 -4.96 18.32
N GLU A 298 15.02 -3.95 17.49
CA GLU A 298 13.67 -3.69 16.99
C GLU A 298 13.15 -4.86 16.14
N ILE A 299 13.97 -5.40 15.26
CA ILE A 299 13.59 -6.56 14.44
C ILE A 299 13.29 -7.78 15.32
N HIS A 300 14.14 -8.06 16.32
CA HIS A 300 13.89 -9.15 17.26
C HIS A 300 12.57 -8.96 18.01
N ARG A 301 12.32 -7.75 18.50
CA ARG A 301 11.06 -7.40 19.19
C ARG A 301 9.85 -7.64 18.30
N VAL A 302 9.92 -7.22 17.05
CA VAL A 302 8.82 -7.42 16.07
C VAL A 302 8.57 -8.91 15.84
N ILE A 303 9.63 -9.69 15.66
CA ILE A 303 9.52 -11.14 15.49
C ILE A 303 8.89 -11.78 16.72
N ASP A 304 9.31 -11.39 17.93
CA ASP A 304 8.75 -11.93 19.17
C ASP A 304 7.25 -11.66 19.33
N ILE A 305 6.77 -10.52 18.80
CA ILE A 305 5.35 -10.12 18.86
C ILE A 305 4.50 -10.80 17.77
N PHE A 306 4.99 -10.80 16.53
CA PHE A 306 4.15 -11.13 15.36
C PHE A 306 4.40 -12.53 14.79
N TYR A 307 5.52 -13.18 15.15
CA TYR A 307 5.84 -14.47 14.58
C TYR A 307 4.85 -15.55 14.98
N LYS A 308 4.38 -16.29 13.97
CA LYS A 308 3.60 -17.53 14.13
C LYS A 308 4.14 -18.58 13.17
N PRO A 309 4.29 -19.85 13.60
CA PRO A 309 4.81 -20.91 12.73
C PRO A 309 3.96 -21.15 11.47
N GLU A 310 2.67 -20.84 11.55
CA GLU A 310 1.72 -20.97 10.47
C GLU A 310 1.90 -19.93 9.37
N GLY A 311 2.57 -18.81 9.67
CA GLY A 311 2.73 -17.67 8.76
C GLY A 311 1.97 -16.44 9.21
N GLY A 312 1.62 -15.58 8.27
CA GLY A 312 0.89 -14.34 8.52
C GLY A 312 1.78 -13.12 8.76
N LEU A 313 3.11 -13.30 8.80
CA LEU A 313 4.07 -12.21 8.91
C LEU A 313 4.91 -12.11 7.63
N LEU A 314 4.99 -10.90 7.10
CA LEU A 314 5.93 -10.45 6.09
C LEU A 314 6.66 -9.23 6.64
N LEU A 315 7.86 -8.94 6.18
CA LEU A 315 8.69 -7.87 6.72
C LEU A 315 9.11 -6.87 5.65
N GLY A 316 9.08 -5.60 6.02
CA GLY A 316 9.47 -4.49 5.16
C GLY A 316 9.82 -3.25 5.97
N ALA A 317 9.91 -2.10 5.31
CA ALA A 317 9.98 -0.80 5.96
C ALA A 317 8.58 -0.24 6.18
N GLY A 318 8.35 0.53 7.24
CA GLY A 318 7.02 1.07 7.58
C GLY A 318 6.50 2.11 6.59
N ASN A 319 7.41 2.79 5.92
CA ASN A 319 7.14 3.75 4.85
C ASN A 319 8.44 3.99 4.07
N GLY A 320 8.53 5.06 3.28
CA GLY A 320 9.75 5.42 2.58
C GLY A 320 10.94 5.66 3.53
N ILE A 321 12.03 4.90 3.33
CA ILE A 321 13.29 5.13 4.04
C ILE A 321 13.92 6.39 3.47
N MET A 322 14.00 7.45 4.27
CA MET A 322 14.41 8.79 3.84
C MET A 322 15.93 8.97 3.89
N PRO A 323 16.47 10.02 3.24
CA PRO A 323 17.91 10.29 3.19
C PRO A 323 18.61 10.55 4.53
N ASP A 324 17.86 10.86 5.59
CA ASP A 324 18.40 11.02 6.94
C ASP A 324 18.87 9.69 7.56
N THR A 325 18.34 8.55 7.08
CA THR A 325 18.72 7.23 7.55
C THR A 325 20.17 6.87 7.20
N PRO A 326 21.03 6.52 8.19
CA PRO A 326 22.39 6.04 7.95
C PRO A 326 22.42 4.76 7.12
N LEU A 327 23.40 4.64 6.21
CA LEU A 327 23.54 3.44 5.35
C LEU A 327 23.83 2.18 6.17
N GLU A 328 24.56 2.31 7.29
CA GLU A 328 24.84 1.22 8.23
C GLU A 328 23.56 0.67 8.89
N ASN A 329 22.57 1.53 9.16
CA ASN A 329 21.29 1.11 9.72
C ASN A 329 20.45 0.38 8.65
N ILE A 330 20.47 0.86 7.41
CA ILE A 330 19.85 0.15 6.28
C ILE A 330 20.50 -1.22 6.11
N LYS A 331 21.84 -1.28 6.16
CA LYS A 331 22.57 -2.54 6.07
C LYS A 331 22.21 -3.49 7.21
N ALA A 332 22.19 -3.00 8.45
CA ALA A 332 21.82 -3.80 9.62
C ALA A 332 20.40 -4.37 9.50
N MET A 333 19.46 -3.56 9.04
CA MET A 333 18.10 -4.00 8.78
C MET A 333 18.04 -5.13 7.73
N LEU A 334 18.70 -4.95 6.58
CA LEU A 334 18.69 -5.95 5.51
C LEU A 334 19.37 -7.27 5.95
N GLU A 335 20.49 -7.17 6.66
CA GLU A 335 21.20 -8.33 7.23
C GLU A 335 20.30 -9.09 8.20
N GLU A 336 19.72 -8.39 9.19
CA GLU A 336 18.96 -9.00 10.26
C GLU A 336 17.66 -9.62 9.75
N LEU A 337 16.88 -8.90 8.94
CA LEU A 337 15.63 -9.42 8.36
C LEU A 337 15.86 -10.69 7.53
N SER A 338 17.05 -10.84 6.91
CA SER A 338 17.37 -11.98 6.06
C SER A 338 17.67 -13.28 6.85
N LEU A 339 17.79 -13.22 8.17
CA LEU A 339 18.11 -14.38 9.02
C LEU A 339 16.88 -15.21 9.40
N TYR A 340 15.68 -14.62 9.37
CA TYR A 340 14.49 -15.24 9.95
C TYR A 340 13.78 -16.23 9.03
N LYS A 341 13.35 -17.34 9.64
CA LYS A 341 12.67 -18.46 8.99
C LYS A 341 11.43 -18.86 9.78
N TYR A 342 10.42 -19.39 9.09
CA TYR A 342 9.25 -20.00 9.72
C TYR A 342 9.54 -21.40 10.30
N THR A 343 10.73 -21.94 10.13
CA THR A 343 11.10 -23.23 10.70
C THR A 343 11.70 -23.07 12.09
N LYS A 344 11.21 -23.87 13.04
CA LYS A 344 11.86 -24.11 14.33
C LYS A 344 13.21 -24.80 14.14
#